data_6e9bddf4943f4807f6ecb6808e5410d3
#
_entry.id   6e9bddf4943f4807f6ecb6808e5410d3
#
_cell.length_a   1.000
_cell.length_b   1.000
_cell.length_c   1.000
_cell.angle_alpha   90.00
_cell.angle_beta   90.00
_cell.angle_gamma   90.00
#
_symmetry.space_group_name_H-M   'P 1'
#
loop_
_entity.id
_entity.type
_entity.pdbx_description
1 polymer ?
#
loop_
_entity_poly.entity_id
_entity_poly.type
_entity_poly.pdbx_seq_one_letter_code
_entity_poly.pdbx_strand_id
1 'polypeptide(L)'
;MLSYIPGRMLQLSIPTSRLDRLAMGLSGLCVVHCVATAVLLALLASAGGLLGAPIIHEVGLTLAMIVGAFAVGRGILEHGFMMPSAIGGLGLGVMAGALSLPHNGTEAVYTVVGVLILALGHRLNVMASE
;
A
#
# COMPACT_ATOMS: atom_id res chain seq x y z
N MET A 1 -52.74 5.71 -15.49
CA MET A 1 -52.29 4.98 -14.29
C MET A 1 -51.16 4.08 -14.69
N LEU A 2 -49.93 4.53 -14.54
CA LEU A 2 -48.74 3.75 -14.82
C LEU A 2 -48.33 3.04 -13.54
N SER A 3 -48.55 1.73 -13.49
CA SER A 3 -48.13 0.87 -12.40
C SER A 3 -46.59 0.77 -12.42
N TYR A 4 -45.93 1.43 -11.47
CA TYR A 4 -44.52 1.27 -11.19
C TYR A 4 -44.28 -0.14 -10.62
N ILE A 5 -43.71 -1.00 -11.43
CA ILE A 5 -43.20 -2.29 -10.97
C ILE A 5 -41.78 -2.05 -10.46
N PRO A 6 -41.50 -2.09 -9.13
CA PRO A 6 -40.16 -2.05 -8.66
C PRO A 6 -39.46 -3.34 -9.09
N GLY A 7 -38.48 -3.23 -9.97
CA GLY A 7 -37.62 -4.32 -10.36
C GLY A 7 -37.03 -4.93 -9.11
N ARG A 8 -37.44 -6.13 -8.78
CA ARG A 8 -36.82 -6.98 -7.76
C ARG A 8 -35.46 -7.36 -8.30
N MET A 9 -34.46 -6.48 -8.12
CA MET A 9 -33.09 -6.91 -8.22
C MET A 9 -32.90 -8.06 -7.21
N LEU A 10 -32.40 -9.20 -7.69
CA LEU A 10 -31.91 -10.26 -6.82
C LEU A 10 -30.82 -9.64 -5.94
N GLN A 11 -31.22 -9.04 -4.83
CA GLN A 11 -30.30 -8.77 -3.76
C GLN A 11 -29.94 -10.13 -3.17
N LEU A 12 -28.78 -10.63 -3.59
CA LEU A 12 -28.06 -11.61 -2.79
C LEU A 12 -27.84 -10.95 -1.43
N SER A 13 -28.79 -11.17 -0.52
CA SER A 13 -28.73 -10.65 0.84
C SER A 13 -27.70 -11.43 1.66
N ILE A 14 -26.44 -11.28 1.29
CA ILE A 14 -25.37 -11.56 2.24
C ILE A 14 -25.43 -10.43 3.25
N PRO A 15 -25.69 -10.69 4.54
CA PRO A 15 -25.77 -9.62 5.53
C PRO A 15 -24.48 -8.79 5.47
N THR A 16 -24.60 -7.51 5.17
CA THR A 16 -23.50 -6.54 5.04
C THR A 16 -22.53 -6.62 6.20
N SER A 17 -23.04 -6.89 7.42
CA SER A 17 -22.23 -7.09 8.62
C SER A 17 -21.25 -8.27 8.57
N ARG A 18 -21.56 -9.33 7.81
CA ARG A 18 -20.62 -10.46 7.64
C ARG A 18 -19.55 -10.14 6.61
N LEU A 19 -19.92 -9.47 5.53
CA LEU A 19 -18.98 -9.01 4.51
C LEU A 19 -18.01 -8.00 5.09
N ASP A 20 -18.49 -7.03 5.87
CA ASP A 20 -17.66 -6.04 6.54
C ASP A 20 -16.68 -6.67 7.53
N ARG A 21 -17.12 -7.67 8.31
CA ARG A 21 -16.22 -8.41 9.21
C ARG A 21 -15.16 -9.20 8.46
N LEU A 22 -15.52 -9.85 7.35
CA LEU A 22 -14.58 -10.56 6.50
C LEU A 22 -13.58 -9.60 5.84
N ALA A 23 -14.06 -8.46 5.34
CA ALA A 23 -13.22 -7.43 4.74
C ALA A 23 -12.24 -6.84 5.77
N MET A 24 -12.71 -6.51 6.98
CA MET A 24 -11.84 -6.04 8.07
C MET A 24 -10.84 -7.10 8.50
N GLY A 25 -11.26 -8.36 8.62
CA GLY A 25 -10.38 -9.48 8.97
C GLY A 25 -9.31 -9.69 7.91
N LEU A 26 -9.67 -9.66 6.63
CA LEU A 26 -8.74 -9.81 5.52
C LEU A 26 -7.76 -8.63 5.46
N SER A 27 -8.24 -7.40 5.63
CA SER A 27 -7.41 -6.20 5.68
C SER A 27 -6.43 -6.24 6.85
N GLY A 28 -6.89 -6.65 8.05
CA GLY A 28 -6.04 -6.85 9.21
C GLY A 28 -4.96 -7.91 8.98
N LEU A 29 -5.33 -9.02 8.36
CA LEU A 29 -4.39 -10.09 8.00
C LEU A 29 -3.33 -9.60 7.00
N CYS A 30 -3.75 -8.81 5.99
CA CYS A 30 -2.83 -8.21 5.04
C CYS A 30 -1.83 -7.27 5.73
N VAL A 31 -2.29 -6.43 6.66
CA VAL A 31 -1.41 -5.53 7.42
C VAL A 31 -0.41 -6.32 8.25
N VAL A 32 -0.88 -7.34 8.99
CA VAL A 32 0.00 -8.21 9.80
C VAL A 32 1.02 -8.92 8.92
N HIS A 33 0.60 -9.46 7.78
CA HIS A 33 1.48 -10.13 6.83
C HIS A 33 2.55 -9.16 6.30
N CYS A 34 2.14 -7.96 5.85
CA CYS A 34 3.07 -6.95 5.34
C CYS A 34 4.09 -6.50 6.40
N VAL A 35 3.64 -6.23 7.63
CA VAL A 35 4.53 -5.83 8.73
C VAL A 35 5.47 -6.98 9.11
N ALA A 36 4.97 -8.21 9.26
CA ALA A 36 5.79 -9.37 9.57
C ALA A 36 6.83 -9.64 8.48
N THR A 37 6.45 -9.52 7.20
CA THR A 37 7.37 -9.68 6.08
C THR A 37 8.43 -8.59 6.07
N ALA A 38 8.05 -7.33 6.29
CA ALA A 38 8.99 -6.21 6.35
C ALA A 38 10.01 -6.37 7.49
N VAL A 39 9.53 -6.75 8.69
CA VAL A 39 10.40 -7.02 9.86
C VAL A 39 11.31 -8.21 9.58
N LEU A 40 10.79 -9.30 9.03
CA LEU A 40 11.59 -10.48 8.70
C LEU A 40 12.69 -10.14 7.67
N LEU A 41 12.34 -9.42 6.61
CA LEU A 41 13.30 -8.99 5.59
C LEU A 41 14.36 -8.04 6.18
N ALA A 42 13.98 -7.12 7.06
CA ALA A 42 14.90 -6.23 7.75
C ALA A 42 15.88 -7.00 8.65
N LEU A 43 15.40 -8.01 9.39
CA LEU A 43 16.23 -8.87 10.23
C LEU A 43 17.19 -9.74 9.39
N LEU A 44 16.71 -10.30 8.28
CA LEU A 44 17.54 -11.09 7.37
C LEU A 44 18.59 -10.21 6.67
N ALA A 45 18.23 -8.99 6.27
CA ALA A 45 19.18 -8.03 5.68
C ALA A 45 20.28 -7.62 6.69
N SER A 46 19.92 -7.46 7.98
CA SER A 46 20.89 -7.12 9.03
C SER A 46 21.80 -8.30 9.42
N ALA A 47 21.37 -9.55 9.15
CA ALA A 47 22.16 -10.76 9.45
C ALA A 47 23.36 -10.97 8.51
N GLY A 48 23.51 -10.13 7.48
CA GLY A 48 24.61 -10.19 6.50
C GLY A 48 24.47 -11.38 5.54
N GLY A 49 24.89 -11.21 4.32
CA GLY A 49 24.85 -12.27 3.30
C GLY A 49 24.20 -11.80 2.01
N LEU A 50 23.73 -12.75 1.19
CA LEU A 50 23.15 -12.47 -0.12
C LEU A 50 21.96 -11.49 -0.06
N LEU A 51 21.15 -11.56 1.00
CA LEU A 51 20.01 -10.66 1.22
C LEU A 51 20.41 -9.24 1.62
N GLY A 52 21.62 -9.04 2.11
CA GLY A 52 22.19 -7.72 2.40
C GLY A 52 22.89 -7.08 1.19
N ALA A 53 22.90 -7.74 0.05
CA ALA A 53 23.52 -7.19 -1.15
C ALA A 53 22.76 -5.94 -1.62
N PRO A 54 23.47 -4.82 -1.93
CA PRO A 54 22.83 -3.57 -2.37
C PRO A 54 21.85 -3.75 -3.52
N ILE A 55 22.19 -4.62 -4.45
CA ILE A 55 21.33 -4.91 -5.62
C ILE A 55 19.96 -5.45 -5.25
N ILE A 56 19.86 -6.25 -4.18
CA ILE A 56 18.54 -6.78 -3.73
C ILE A 56 17.70 -5.66 -3.14
N HIS A 57 18.33 -4.75 -2.38
CA HIS A 57 17.64 -3.57 -1.87
C HIS A 57 17.16 -2.65 -3.00
N GLU A 58 18.02 -2.35 -3.96
CA GLU A 58 17.70 -1.48 -5.10
C GLU A 58 16.58 -2.06 -5.98
N VAL A 59 16.66 -3.34 -6.33
CA VAL A 59 15.62 -4.02 -7.13
C VAL A 59 14.32 -4.10 -6.36
N GLY A 60 14.36 -4.52 -5.09
CA GLY A 60 13.17 -4.62 -4.24
C GLY A 60 12.47 -3.26 -4.05
N LEU A 61 13.25 -2.21 -3.79
CA LEU A 61 12.73 -0.86 -3.63
C LEU A 61 12.14 -0.31 -4.92
N THR A 62 12.80 -0.55 -6.05
CA THR A 62 12.30 -0.14 -7.38
C THR A 62 10.96 -0.82 -7.71
N LEU A 63 10.86 -2.13 -7.48
CA LEU A 63 9.60 -2.87 -7.67
C LEU A 63 8.50 -2.35 -6.75
N ALA A 64 8.81 -2.10 -5.47
CA ALA A 64 7.86 -1.54 -4.52
C ALA A 64 7.35 -0.16 -4.95
N MET A 65 8.23 0.69 -5.49
CA MET A 65 7.86 2.01 -6.00
C MET A 65 6.94 1.91 -7.23
N ILE A 66 7.21 1.01 -8.17
CA ILE A 66 6.38 0.79 -9.36
C ILE A 66 4.97 0.35 -8.94
N VAL A 67 4.88 -0.65 -8.06
CA VAL A 67 3.59 -1.15 -7.56
C VAL A 67 2.85 -0.07 -6.76
N GLY A 68 3.55 0.65 -5.90
CA GLY A 68 2.99 1.75 -5.11
C GLY A 68 2.47 2.89 -5.97
N ALA A 69 3.23 3.30 -6.99
CA ALA A 69 2.81 4.34 -7.93
C ALA A 69 1.55 3.93 -8.69
N PHE A 70 1.49 2.67 -9.15
CA PHE A 70 0.32 2.13 -9.84
C PHE A 70 -0.91 2.12 -8.92
N ALA A 71 -0.77 1.63 -7.70
CA ALA A 71 -1.86 1.52 -6.74
C ALA A 71 -2.42 2.90 -6.34
N VAL A 72 -1.54 3.86 -6.04
CA VAL A 72 -1.95 5.23 -5.68
C VAL A 72 -2.53 5.98 -6.88
N GLY A 73 -1.94 5.79 -8.08
CA GLY A 73 -2.44 6.39 -9.31
C GLY A 73 -3.83 5.87 -9.70
N ARG A 74 -4.08 4.58 -9.50
CA ARG A 74 -5.38 3.99 -9.75
C ARG A 74 -6.48 4.58 -8.86
N GLY A 75 -6.16 4.90 -7.61
CA GLY A 75 -7.11 5.53 -6.70
C GLY A 75 -7.65 6.85 -7.22
N ILE A 76 -6.83 7.69 -7.89
CA ILE A 76 -7.31 8.93 -8.52
C ILE A 76 -8.42 8.64 -9.54
N LEU A 77 -8.25 7.58 -10.33
CA LEU A 77 -9.22 7.19 -11.36
C LEU A 77 -10.52 6.64 -10.76
N GLU A 78 -10.45 6.02 -9.58
CA GLU A 78 -11.59 5.39 -8.94
C GLU A 78 -12.43 6.39 -8.13
N HIS A 79 -11.82 7.24 -7.32
CA HIS A 79 -12.53 8.15 -6.41
C HIS A 79 -12.31 9.65 -6.70
N GLY A 80 -11.33 10.01 -7.53
CA GLY A 80 -11.07 11.39 -7.94
C GLY A 80 -10.39 12.29 -6.89
N PHE A 81 -10.12 11.81 -5.68
CA PHE A 81 -9.43 12.59 -4.65
C PHE A 81 -7.92 12.58 -4.86
N MET A 82 -7.31 13.75 -4.91
CA MET A 82 -5.87 13.90 -5.18
C MET A 82 -4.99 13.83 -3.92
N MET A 83 -5.56 14.04 -2.74
CA MET A 83 -4.79 14.08 -1.48
C MET A 83 -4.06 12.76 -1.19
N PRO A 84 -4.71 11.57 -1.27
CA PRO A 84 -4.02 10.30 -1.05
C PRO A 84 -2.83 10.11 -2.00
N SER A 85 -3.02 10.52 -3.26
CA SER A 85 -1.99 10.37 -4.30
C SER A 85 -0.85 11.37 -4.12
N ALA A 86 -1.13 12.57 -3.63
CA ALA A 86 -0.08 13.54 -3.30
C ALA A 86 0.80 13.04 -2.15
N ILE A 87 0.18 12.51 -1.09
CA ILE A 87 0.92 11.94 0.06
C ILE A 87 1.67 10.68 -0.35
N GLY A 88 1.03 9.76 -1.09
CA GLY A 88 1.69 8.57 -1.61
C GLY A 88 2.85 8.91 -2.55
N GLY A 89 2.67 9.89 -3.43
CA GLY A 89 3.70 10.41 -4.33
C GLY A 89 4.90 11.01 -3.58
N LEU A 90 4.65 11.73 -2.48
CA LEU A 90 5.72 12.21 -1.61
C LEU A 90 6.53 11.05 -1.03
N GLY A 91 5.86 10.00 -0.53
CA GLY A 91 6.52 8.79 -0.05
C GLY A 91 7.39 8.12 -1.11
N LEU A 92 6.86 7.99 -2.33
CA LEU A 92 7.60 7.46 -3.48
C LEU A 92 8.81 8.33 -3.83
N GLY A 93 8.68 9.66 -3.77
CA GLY A 93 9.79 10.60 -3.99
C GLY A 93 10.91 10.45 -2.97
N VAL A 94 10.57 10.28 -1.69
CA VAL A 94 11.55 10.03 -0.62
C VAL A 94 12.26 8.69 -0.83
N MET A 95 11.52 7.62 -1.21
CA MET A 95 12.10 6.31 -1.53
C MET A 95 13.04 6.38 -2.75
N ALA A 96 12.65 7.11 -3.79
CA ALA A 96 13.49 7.32 -4.96
C ALA A 96 14.77 8.08 -4.62
N GLY A 97 14.68 9.10 -3.76
CA GLY A 97 15.83 9.82 -3.23
C GLY A 97 16.78 8.91 -2.42
N ALA A 98 16.24 7.95 -1.68
CA ALA A 98 17.04 7.00 -0.91
C ALA A 98 17.96 6.16 -1.78
N LEU A 99 17.58 5.82 -3.02
CA LEU A 99 18.41 5.08 -3.97
C LEU A 99 19.69 5.84 -4.38
N SER A 100 19.70 7.16 -4.22
CA SER A 100 20.87 8.01 -4.56
C SER A 100 21.83 8.21 -3.39
N LEU A 101 21.51 7.66 -2.21
CA LEU A 101 22.30 7.81 -0.99
C LEU A 101 23.39 6.72 -0.88
N PRO A 102 24.50 7.02 -0.19
CA PRO A 102 25.51 6.01 0.11
C PRO A 102 24.95 4.87 0.97
N HIS A 103 25.40 3.64 0.71
CA HIS A 103 25.03 2.43 1.45
C HIS A 103 25.73 2.36 2.84
N ASN A 104 25.45 3.32 3.69
CA ASN A 104 25.98 3.42 5.06
C ASN A 104 24.89 3.38 6.14
N GLY A 105 23.67 2.96 5.76
CA GLY A 105 22.50 2.93 6.62
C GLY A 105 21.60 4.16 6.51
N THR A 106 22.08 5.26 5.95
CA THR A 106 21.27 6.48 5.76
C THR A 106 20.15 6.21 4.75
N GLU A 107 20.44 5.49 3.67
CA GLU A 107 19.46 5.07 2.67
C GLU A 107 18.31 4.26 3.29
N ALA A 108 18.62 3.41 4.28
CA ALA A 108 17.61 2.61 4.97
C ALA A 108 16.64 3.50 5.77
N VAL A 109 17.16 4.53 6.45
CA VAL A 109 16.31 5.48 7.20
C VAL A 109 15.36 6.22 6.26
N TYR A 110 15.85 6.75 5.15
CA TYR A 110 15.01 7.45 4.18
C TYR A 110 14.02 6.50 3.51
N THR A 111 14.43 5.26 3.23
CA THR A 111 13.51 4.22 2.72
C THR A 111 12.37 3.98 3.70
N VAL A 112 12.65 3.80 5.00
CA VAL A 112 11.62 3.58 6.02
C VAL A 112 10.69 4.78 6.11
N VAL A 113 11.21 6.01 6.12
CA VAL A 113 10.39 7.24 6.13
C VAL A 113 9.50 7.29 4.90
N GLY A 114 10.03 7.04 3.71
CA GLY A 114 9.26 7.02 2.46
C GLY A 114 8.16 5.97 2.46
N VAL A 115 8.46 4.75 2.95
CA VAL A 115 7.47 3.65 3.07
C VAL A 115 6.34 4.03 4.04
N LEU A 116 6.65 4.66 5.18
CA LEU A 116 5.63 5.11 6.14
C LEU A 116 4.70 6.18 5.53
N ILE A 117 5.26 7.14 4.80
CA ILE A 117 4.48 8.17 4.10
C ILE A 117 3.63 7.52 3.00
N LEU A 118 4.18 6.59 2.22
CA LEU A 118 3.45 5.85 1.21
C LEU A 118 2.31 5.02 1.81
N ALA A 119 2.56 4.36 2.95
CA ALA A 119 1.54 3.60 3.67
C ALA A 119 0.38 4.50 4.14
N LEU A 120 0.69 5.72 4.60
CA LEU A 120 -0.33 6.73 4.92
C LEU A 120 -1.14 7.10 3.68
N GLY A 121 -0.48 7.31 2.52
CA GLY A 121 -1.14 7.55 1.24
C GLY A 121 -2.10 6.43 0.86
N HIS A 122 -1.68 5.17 1.00
CA HIS A 122 -2.53 4.00 0.75
C HIS A 122 -3.73 3.95 1.71
N ARG A 123 -3.52 4.22 2.99
CA ARG A 123 -4.62 4.26 3.96
C ARG A 123 -5.65 5.32 3.61
N LEU A 124 -5.20 6.52 3.25
CA LEU A 124 -6.11 7.60 2.82
C LEU A 124 -6.83 7.24 1.52
N ASN A 125 -6.17 6.53 0.61
CA ASN A 125 -6.75 6.05 -0.63
C ASN A 125 -7.90 5.06 -0.39
N VAL A 126 -7.73 4.15 0.56
CA VAL A 126 -8.80 3.22 0.97
C VAL A 126 -9.97 3.98 1.61
N MET A 127 -9.68 4.92 2.52
CA MET A 127 -10.74 5.73 3.17
C MET A 127 -11.51 6.61 2.19
N ALA A 128 -10.88 7.01 1.10
CA ALA A 128 -11.52 7.81 0.05
C ALA A 128 -12.43 6.99 -0.88
N SER A 129 -12.30 5.66 -0.87
CA SER A 129 -13.10 4.73 -1.66
C SER A 129 -14.32 4.16 -0.90
N GLU A 130 -14.43 4.42 0.40
CA GLU A 130 -15.58 4.03 1.24
C GLU A 130 -16.70 5.08 1.20
#